data_0064edf56107e2237bcd36eedfce7861
#
_entry.id   0064edf56107e2237bcd36eedfce7861
#
_cell.length_a   1.000
_cell.length_b   1.000
_cell.length_c   1.000
_cell.angle_alpha   90.00
_cell.angle_beta   90.00
_cell.angle_gamma   90.00
#
_symmetry.space_group_name_H-M   'P 1'
#
loop_
_entity.id
_entity.type
_entity.pdbx_description
1 polymer ?
#
loop_
_entity_poly.entity_id
_entity_poly.type
_entity_poly.pdbx_seq_one_letter_code
_entity_poly.pdbx_strand_id
1 'polypeptide(L)'
;MINTNPQVIYAKINANIEKIIGKIARQMLDLYPNINDCLNGVSRLSESDIKWKIWRIATKQNIFDEAESSNCIVESCVLDLYDDSASSDTLHSFDFRAAIHNMCILIYYTNKKISNYDA
;
A
#
# COMPACT_ATOMS: atom_id res chain seq x y z
N MET A 1 -18.55 2.74 21.36
CA MET A 1 -18.63 3.68 20.20
C MET A 1 -17.35 3.57 19.39
N ILE A 2 -17.50 3.40 18.10
CA ILE A 2 -16.34 3.26 17.20
C ILE A 2 -15.74 4.64 16.96
N ASN A 3 -14.43 4.75 17.19
CA ASN A 3 -13.72 5.97 16.88
C ASN A 3 -13.38 5.97 15.38
N THR A 4 -14.14 6.73 14.60
CA THR A 4 -13.97 6.84 13.14
C THR A 4 -13.32 8.16 12.73
N ASN A 5 -12.58 8.79 13.64
CA ASN A 5 -11.86 10.03 13.34
C ASN A 5 -10.86 9.78 12.19
N PRO A 6 -10.96 10.49 11.06
CA PRO A 6 -10.06 10.32 9.92
C PRO A 6 -8.58 10.41 10.29
N GLN A 7 -8.21 11.26 11.23
CA GLN A 7 -6.82 11.42 11.67
C GLN A 7 -6.27 10.13 12.28
N VAL A 8 -7.09 9.41 13.05
CA VAL A 8 -6.71 8.13 13.65
C VAL A 8 -6.50 7.09 12.56
N ILE A 9 -7.38 7.05 11.57
CA ILE A 9 -7.28 6.11 10.45
C ILE A 9 -6.00 6.36 9.64
N TYR A 10 -5.73 7.60 9.29
CA TYR A 10 -4.51 7.96 8.57
C TYR A 10 -3.24 7.61 9.36
N ALA A 11 -3.26 7.85 10.68
CA ALA A 11 -2.14 7.52 11.54
C ALA A 11 -1.86 6.01 11.56
N LYS A 12 -2.90 5.18 11.62
CA LYS A 12 -2.77 3.71 11.58
C LYS A 12 -2.18 3.24 10.26
N ILE A 13 -2.64 3.78 9.15
CA ILE A 13 -2.12 3.45 7.82
C ILE A 13 -0.65 3.87 7.72
N ASN A 14 -0.35 5.10 8.13
CA ASN A 14 1.01 5.63 8.06
C ASN A 14 1.99 4.82 8.92
N ALA A 15 1.57 4.41 10.10
CA ALA A 15 2.40 3.59 10.99
C ALA A 15 2.72 2.21 10.39
N ASN A 16 1.92 1.73 9.45
CA ASN A 16 2.06 0.41 8.82
C ASN A 16 2.40 0.50 7.33
N ILE A 17 2.77 1.68 6.85
CA ILE A 17 2.88 1.93 5.41
C ILE A 17 3.94 1.07 4.73
N GLU A 18 5.07 0.85 5.35
CA GLU A 18 6.13 0.01 4.78
C GLU A 18 5.66 -1.43 4.60
N LYS A 19 4.94 -1.96 5.58
CA LYS A 19 4.38 -3.31 5.53
C LYS A 19 3.34 -3.42 4.41
N ILE A 20 2.47 -2.42 4.29
CA ILE A 20 1.44 -2.37 3.24
C ILE A 20 2.10 -2.33 1.86
N ILE A 21 3.04 -1.43 1.67
CA ILE A 21 3.76 -1.26 0.39
C ILE A 21 4.53 -2.54 0.04
N GLY A 22 5.18 -3.17 1.02
CA GLY A 22 5.88 -4.44 0.83
C GLY A 22 4.97 -5.55 0.34
N LYS A 23 3.75 -5.65 0.88
CA LYS A 23 2.77 -6.64 0.45
C LYS A 23 2.29 -6.39 -0.98
N ILE A 24 2.03 -5.13 -1.33
CA ILE A 24 1.63 -4.75 -2.69
C ILE A 24 2.74 -5.11 -3.68
N ALA A 25 3.98 -4.76 -3.35
CA ALA A 25 5.13 -5.04 -4.22
C ALA A 25 5.30 -6.55 -4.44
N ARG A 26 5.16 -7.36 -3.40
CA ARG A 26 5.24 -8.83 -3.53
C ARG A 26 4.13 -9.37 -4.42
N GLN A 27 2.91 -8.86 -4.30
CA GLN A 27 1.80 -9.24 -5.18
C GLN A 27 2.11 -8.91 -6.63
N MET A 28 2.71 -7.74 -6.89
CA MET A 28 3.08 -7.33 -8.24
C MET A 28 4.18 -8.22 -8.81
N LEU A 29 5.17 -8.59 -8.01
CA LEU A 29 6.24 -9.50 -8.43
C LEU A 29 5.73 -10.93 -8.67
N ASP A 30 4.73 -11.38 -7.91
CA ASP A 30 4.11 -12.67 -8.14
C ASP A 30 3.36 -12.71 -9.48
N LEU A 31 2.70 -11.59 -9.83
CA LEU A 31 2.01 -11.46 -11.12
C LEU A 31 2.99 -11.31 -12.28
N TYR A 32 4.08 -10.59 -12.07
CA TYR A 32 5.08 -10.26 -13.09
C TYR A 32 6.47 -10.56 -12.55
N PRO A 33 6.95 -11.82 -12.66
CA PRO A 33 8.27 -12.19 -12.12
C PRO A 33 9.44 -11.46 -12.79
N ASN A 34 9.28 -11.02 -14.04
CA ASN A 34 10.29 -10.18 -14.70
C ASN A 34 10.19 -8.76 -14.17
N ILE A 35 11.32 -8.21 -13.71
CA ILE A 35 11.31 -6.88 -13.07
C ILE A 35 10.80 -5.77 -14.00
N ASN A 36 11.16 -5.81 -15.27
CA ASN A 36 10.70 -4.77 -16.20
C ASN A 36 9.18 -4.84 -16.40
N ASP A 37 8.64 -6.04 -16.52
CA ASP A 37 7.19 -6.25 -16.62
C ASP A 37 6.48 -5.81 -15.34
N CYS A 38 7.07 -6.11 -14.19
CA CYS A 38 6.54 -5.71 -12.89
C CYS A 38 6.47 -4.19 -12.77
N LEU A 39 7.55 -3.49 -13.11
CA LEU A 39 7.60 -2.03 -13.02
C LEU A 39 6.62 -1.38 -14.00
N ASN A 40 6.47 -1.95 -15.20
CA ASN A 40 5.46 -1.50 -16.16
C ASN A 40 4.04 -1.71 -15.60
N GLY A 41 3.80 -2.84 -14.95
CA GLY A 41 2.52 -3.11 -14.29
C GLY A 41 2.21 -2.10 -13.19
N VAL A 42 3.20 -1.77 -12.37
CA VAL A 42 3.06 -0.75 -11.32
C VAL A 42 2.71 0.61 -11.92
N SER A 43 3.39 0.99 -13.01
CA SER A 43 3.15 2.26 -13.70
C SER A 43 1.74 2.37 -14.28
N ARG A 44 1.10 1.23 -14.57
CA ARG A 44 -0.26 1.18 -15.12
C ARG A 44 -1.34 1.15 -14.06
N LEU A 45 -1.00 0.97 -12.79
CA LEU A 45 -2.00 0.99 -11.73
C LEU A 45 -2.63 2.39 -11.66
N SER A 46 -3.96 2.43 -11.64
CA SER A 46 -4.67 3.69 -11.41
C SER A 46 -4.58 4.06 -9.93
N GLU A 47 -4.84 5.32 -9.62
CA GLU A 47 -4.91 5.76 -8.22
C GLU A 47 -5.97 4.97 -7.45
N SER A 48 -7.10 4.69 -8.09
CA SER A 48 -8.16 3.88 -7.51
C SER A 48 -7.67 2.47 -7.19
N ASP A 49 -6.93 1.83 -8.11
CA ASP A 49 -6.37 0.49 -7.89
C ASP A 49 -5.43 0.47 -6.68
N ILE A 50 -4.59 1.49 -6.55
CA ILE A 50 -3.64 1.59 -5.43
C ILE A 50 -4.39 1.76 -4.12
N LYS A 51 -5.38 2.64 -4.07
CA LYS A 51 -6.21 2.87 -2.88
C LYS A 51 -6.91 1.59 -2.43
N TRP A 52 -7.50 0.85 -3.36
CA TRP A 52 -8.17 -0.42 -3.05
C TRP A 52 -7.20 -1.49 -2.58
N LYS A 53 -5.99 -1.54 -3.13
CA LYS A 53 -4.95 -2.46 -2.65
C LYS A 53 -4.54 -2.13 -1.22
N ILE A 54 -4.37 -0.85 -0.91
CA ILE A 54 -4.05 -0.40 0.45
C ILE A 54 -5.16 -0.83 1.42
N TRP A 55 -6.41 -0.56 1.06
CA TRP A 55 -7.57 -0.94 1.88
C TRP A 55 -7.61 -2.43 2.16
N ARG A 56 -7.47 -3.25 1.14
CA ARG A 56 -7.53 -4.72 1.28
C ARG A 56 -6.41 -5.23 2.16
N ILE A 57 -5.21 -4.74 1.99
CA ILE A 57 -4.07 -5.19 2.79
C ILE A 57 -4.19 -4.73 4.23
N ALA A 58 -4.57 -3.48 4.46
CA ALA A 58 -4.78 -2.96 5.80
C ALA A 58 -5.82 -3.79 6.55
N THR A 59 -6.91 -4.15 5.87
CA THR A 59 -7.96 -4.97 6.43
C THR A 59 -7.46 -6.38 6.77
N LYS A 60 -6.74 -7.02 5.86
CA LYS A 60 -6.21 -8.37 6.04
C LYS A 60 -5.12 -8.45 7.12
N GLN A 61 -4.36 -7.38 7.31
CA GLN A 61 -3.28 -7.35 8.30
C GLN A 61 -3.78 -6.94 9.69
N ASN A 62 -5.07 -6.80 9.87
CA ASN A 62 -5.70 -6.39 11.13
C ASN A 62 -5.15 -5.04 11.64
N ILE A 63 -4.79 -4.16 10.72
CA ILE A 63 -4.38 -2.79 11.04
C ILE A 63 -5.55 -2.02 11.64
N PHE A 64 -6.75 -2.30 11.14
CA PHE A 64 -8.00 -1.83 11.72
C PHE A 64 -8.61 -2.96 12.53
N ASP A 65 -9.31 -2.63 13.61
CA ASP A 65 -10.07 -3.63 14.34
C ASP A 65 -11.30 -4.07 13.51
N GLU A 66 -11.98 -5.12 13.97
CA GLU A 66 -13.10 -5.71 13.23
C GLU A 66 -14.22 -4.71 13.00
N ALA A 67 -14.53 -3.89 14.00
CA ALA A 67 -15.57 -2.88 13.89
C ALA A 67 -15.18 -1.77 12.91
N GLU A 68 -13.92 -1.34 12.95
CA GLU A 68 -13.39 -0.35 12.00
C GLU A 68 -13.42 -0.89 10.57
N SER A 69 -13.02 -2.14 10.36
CA SER A 69 -12.96 -2.76 9.03
C SER A 69 -14.32 -2.83 8.33
N SER A 70 -15.40 -2.91 9.09
CA SER A 70 -16.76 -2.93 8.52
C SER A 70 -17.38 -1.54 8.38
N ASN A 71 -16.64 -0.48 8.69
CA ASN A 71 -17.17 0.87 8.71
C ASN A 71 -16.91 1.59 7.38
N CYS A 72 -17.99 2.09 6.74
CA CYS A 72 -17.90 2.80 5.47
C CYS A 72 -17.04 4.07 5.57
N ILE A 73 -16.99 4.70 6.74
CA ILE A 73 -16.18 5.92 6.93
C ILE A 73 -14.70 5.59 6.83
N VAL A 74 -14.27 4.45 7.38
CA VAL A 74 -12.88 4.01 7.28
C VAL A 74 -12.51 3.76 5.82
N GLU A 75 -13.37 3.06 5.08
CA GLU A 75 -13.17 2.84 3.64
C GLU A 75 -13.05 4.17 2.89
N SER A 76 -13.93 5.12 3.17
CA SER A 76 -13.88 6.45 2.56
C SER A 76 -12.58 7.17 2.88
N CYS A 77 -12.09 7.09 4.12
CA CYS A 77 -10.82 7.70 4.51
C CYS A 77 -9.66 7.13 3.70
N VAL A 78 -9.63 5.81 3.48
CA VAL A 78 -8.60 5.17 2.67
C VAL A 78 -8.69 5.62 1.21
N LEU A 79 -9.90 5.68 0.67
CA LEU A 79 -10.13 6.10 -0.72
C LEU A 79 -9.77 7.56 -0.95
N ASP A 80 -9.75 8.38 0.09
CA ASP A 80 -9.40 9.80 0.00
C ASP A 80 -7.89 10.07 0.12
N LEU A 81 -7.05 9.05 0.19
CA LEU A 81 -5.61 9.21 0.37
C LEU A 81 -4.91 10.06 -0.70
N TYR A 82 -5.47 10.10 -1.90
CA TYR A 82 -4.93 10.89 -3.01
C TYR A 82 -5.71 12.18 -3.28
N ASP A 83 -6.63 12.53 -2.39
CA ASP A 83 -7.41 13.75 -2.56
C ASP A 83 -6.59 14.95 -2.11
N ASP A 84 -6.23 15.82 -3.05
CA ASP A 84 -5.45 17.03 -2.78
C ASP A 84 -6.17 18.02 -1.88
N SER A 85 -7.50 17.91 -1.75
CA SER A 85 -8.26 18.76 -0.84
C SER A 85 -8.12 18.32 0.63
N ALA A 86 -7.54 17.16 0.88
CA ALA A 86 -7.33 16.68 2.23
C ALA A 86 -6.29 17.53 2.97
N SER A 87 -6.29 17.42 4.30
CA SER A 87 -5.36 18.14 5.15
C SER A 87 -3.91 17.82 4.81
N SER A 88 -3.03 18.82 4.93
CA SER A 88 -1.59 18.66 4.70
C SER A 88 -0.95 17.62 5.63
N ASP A 89 -1.61 17.26 6.73
CA ASP A 89 -1.11 16.29 7.70
C ASP A 89 -1.44 14.85 7.32
N THR A 90 -2.11 14.64 6.20
CA THR A 90 -2.53 13.31 5.75
C THR A 90 -1.51 12.68 4.82
N LEU A 91 -1.78 11.45 4.38
CA LEU A 91 -0.90 10.68 3.50
C LEU A 91 -0.93 11.13 2.04
N HIS A 92 -1.73 12.14 1.68
CA HIS A 92 -1.90 12.54 0.29
C HIS A 92 -0.61 13.04 -0.38
N SER A 93 0.37 13.53 0.40
CA SER A 93 1.67 13.95 -0.14
C SER A 93 2.60 12.79 -0.43
N PHE A 94 2.24 11.58 -0.02
CA PHE A 94 3.05 10.38 -0.22
C PHE A 94 2.75 9.75 -1.58
N ASP A 95 3.77 9.58 -2.42
CA ASP A 95 3.59 8.92 -3.71
C ASP A 95 3.65 7.40 -3.53
N PHE A 96 2.50 6.79 -3.40
CA PHE A 96 2.38 5.34 -3.21
C PHE A 96 2.90 4.55 -4.40
N ARG A 97 2.70 5.06 -5.62
CA ARG A 97 3.19 4.39 -6.83
C ARG A 97 4.71 4.33 -6.83
N ALA A 98 5.37 5.45 -6.53
CA ALA A 98 6.82 5.48 -6.45
C ALA A 98 7.34 4.56 -5.35
N ALA A 99 6.68 4.51 -4.20
CA ALA A 99 7.05 3.62 -3.11
C ALA A 99 6.91 2.15 -3.49
N ILE A 100 5.83 1.78 -4.17
CA ILE A 100 5.62 0.42 -4.67
C ILE A 100 6.71 0.06 -5.68
N HIS A 101 6.99 0.95 -6.63
CA HIS A 101 8.03 0.78 -7.64
C HIS A 101 9.39 0.51 -7.00
N ASN A 102 9.78 1.35 -6.05
CA ASN A 102 11.06 1.22 -5.36
C ASN A 102 11.13 -0.07 -4.53
N MET A 103 10.04 -0.45 -3.89
CA MET A 103 9.97 -1.68 -3.10
C MET A 103 10.08 -2.92 -4.00
N CYS A 104 9.49 -2.91 -5.18
CA CYS A 104 9.63 -3.99 -6.16
C CYS A 104 11.11 -4.19 -6.54
N ILE A 105 11.80 -3.10 -6.81
CA ILE A 105 13.24 -3.16 -7.13
C ILE A 105 14.03 -3.75 -5.97
N LEU A 106 13.77 -3.27 -4.76
CA LEU A 106 14.47 -3.75 -3.57
C LEU A 106 14.25 -5.25 -3.34
N ILE A 107 13.03 -5.71 -3.40
CA ILE A 107 12.68 -7.12 -3.17
C ILE A 107 13.29 -7.98 -4.28
N TYR A 108 13.15 -7.57 -5.53
CA TYR A 108 13.66 -8.33 -6.67
C TYR A 108 15.17 -8.55 -6.57
N TYR A 109 15.93 -7.50 -6.34
CA TYR A 109 17.39 -7.62 -6.29
C TYR A 109 17.87 -8.29 -5.00
N THR A 110 17.17 -8.14 -3.89
CA THR A 110 17.47 -8.86 -2.66
C THR A 110 17.29 -10.36 -2.85
N ASN A 111 16.19 -10.79 -3.46
CA ASN A 111 15.92 -12.20 -3.74
C ASN A 111 16.94 -12.78 -4.71
N LYS A 112 17.30 -12.02 -5.75
CA LYS A 112 18.30 -12.44 -6.72
C LYS A 112 19.69 -12.62 -6.08
N LYS A 113 20.06 -11.71 -5.18
CA LYS A 113 21.31 -11.79 -4.45
C LYS A 113 21.37 -13.03 -3.57
N ILE A 114 20.29 -13.34 -2.86
CA ILE A 114 20.18 -14.53 -2.02
C ILE A 114 20.29 -15.79 -2.87
N SER A 115 19.59 -15.87 -4.00
CA SER A 115 19.68 -17.01 -4.92
C SER A 115 21.08 -17.23 -5.44
N ASN A 116 21.79 -16.16 -5.79
CA ASN A 116 23.16 -16.25 -6.25
C ASN A 116 24.11 -16.73 -5.16
N TYR A 117 23.80 -16.41 -3.91
CA TYR A 117 24.60 -16.83 -2.76
C TYR A 117 24.42 -18.32 -2.46
N ASP A 118 23.24 -18.86 -2.69
CA ASP A 118 22.90 -20.25 -2.42
C ASP A 118 23.27 -21.19 -3.58
N ALA A 119 23.68 -20.64 -4.68
CA ALA A 119 24.00 -21.42 -5.87
C ALA A 119 25.38 -22.18 -5.71
#